data_7fb8b3c5ec1a13fc4bf77fbc929e2ac4
#
_entry.id   7fb8b3c5ec1a13fc4bf77fbc929e2ac4
#
_cell.length_a   1.000
_cell.length_b   1.000
_cell.length_c   1.000
_cell.angle_alpha   90.00
_cell.angle_beta   90.00
_cell.angle_gamma   90.00
#
_symmetry.space_group_name_H-M   'P 1'
#
loop_
_entity.id
_entity.type
_entity.pdbx_description
1 polymer ?
#
loop_
_entity_poly.entity_id
_entity_poly.type
_entity_poly.pdbx_seq_one_letter_code
_entity_poly.pdbx_strand_id
1 'polypeptide(L)'
;LLVAPHAERIGYRRLLLSGWSARVATLIFLTLLPLSVTLLPQSTVIALLVAIMVAFTSLRGIATVAWMPWVTAIVPRGLRGAYLSRDRTYISVASVAALALSGFILTDGDNMRAFAVVFGLSFVGGVISLFFLKRMPEPPADTPAILPHSRSRWRDLLHDGAFVRLLIFSAVVQLCVLSTATFVTVFVREEVGLPDGVILW
;
A
#
# COMPACT_ATOMS: atom_id res chain seq x y z
N LEU A 1 -8.50 9.39 7.79
CA LEU A 1 -9.38 10.54 8.09
C LEU A 1 -9.01 11.23 9.41
N LEU A 2 -8.64 10.52 10.47
CA LEU A 2 -8.16 11.06 11.75
C LEU A 2 -6.79 11.77 11.63
N VAL A 3 -6.02 11.46 10.60
CA VAL A 3 -4.65 11.95 10.40
C VAL A 3 -4.59 13.27 9.62
N ALA A 4 -5.62 13.58 8.82
CA ALA A 4 -5.64 14.76 7.96
C ALA A 4 -5.36 16.10 8.70
N PRO A 5 -5.98 16.40 9.85
CA PRO A 5 -5.71 17.65 10.58
C PRO A 5 -4.30 17.70 11.21
N HIS A 6 -3.66 16.56 11.41
CA HIS A 6 -2.30 16.51 11.94
C HIS A 6 -1.25 16.59 10.83
N ALA A 7 -1.61 16.24 9.59
CA ALA A 7 -0.72 16.30 8.43
C ALA A 7 -0.22 17.72 8.13
N GLU A 8 -1.07 18.73 8.33
CA GLU A 8 -0.71 20.13 8.14
C GLU A 8 0.29 20.65 9.19
N ARG A 9 0.16 20.16 10.44
CA ARG A 9 1.06 20.56 11.54
C ARG A 9 2.42 19.89 11.47
N ILE A 10 2.46 18.63 11.04
CA ILE A 10 3.69 17.81 10.99
C ILE A 10 4.47 18.04 9.68
N GLY A 11 3.78 18.48 8.63
CA GLY A 11 4.30 18.60 7.28
C GLY A 11 4.12 17.30 6.48
N TYR A 12 3.62 17.42 5.26
CA TYR A 12 3.30 16.28 4.38
C TYR A 12 4.49 15.36 4.14
N ARG A 13 5.69 15.93 3.93
CA ARG A 13 6.91 15.15 3.73
C ARG A 13 7.28 14.32 4.96
N ARG A 14 7.23 14.89 6.15
CA ARG A 14 7.57 14.18 7.40
C ARG A 14 6.57 13.07 7.65
N LEU A 15 5.28 13.32 7.47
CA LEU A 15 4.23 12.33 7.63
C LEU A 15 4.38 11.18 6.62
N LEU A 16 4.68 11.50 5.36
CA LEU A 16 4.93 10.50 4.33
C LEU A 16 6.16 9.65 4.65
N LEU A 17 7.27 10.27 4.99
CA LEU A 17 8.51 9.56 5.33
C LEU A 17 8.37 8.69 6.57
N SER A 18 7.72 9.18 7.63
CA SER A 18 7.48 8.39 8.85
C SER A 18 6.57 7.20 8.59
N GLY A 19 5.44 7.41 7.89
CA GLY A 19 4.53 6.32 7.52
C GLY A 19 5.19 5.29 6.62
N TRP A 20 5.97 5.74 5.63
CA TRP A 20 6.71 4.84 4.73
C TRP A 20 7.83 4.08 5.44
N SER A 21 8.59 4.75 6.33
CA SER A 21 9.64 4.11 7.13
C SER A 21 9.07 3.05 8.07
N ALA A 22 7.99 3.38 8.78
CA ALA A 22 7.31 2.44 9.66
C ALA A 22 6.78 1.23 8.87
N ARG A 23 6.20 1.46 7.67
CA ARG A 23 5.75 0.38 6.79
C ARG A 23 6.89 -0.52 6.32
N VAL A 24 8.04 0.05 5.93
CA VAL A 24 9.23 -0.74 5.54
C VAL A 24 9.76 -1.53 6.73
N ALA A 25 9.73 -0.97 7.95
CA ALA A 25 10.11 -1.70 9.15
C ALA A 25 9.21 -2.92 9.42
N THR A 26 7.90 -2.85 9.11
CA THR A 26 7.02 -4.03 9.26
C THR A 26 7.38 -5.18 8.32
N LEU A 27 8.03 -4.92 7.17
CA LEU A 27 8.50 -5.96 6.26
C LEU A 27 9.63 -6.81 6.87
N ILE A 28 10.41 -6.28 7.82
CA ILE A 28 11.42 -7.07 8.55
C ILE A 28 10.72 -8.18 9.32
N PHE A 29 9.65 -7.84 10.07
CA PHE A 29 8.88 -8.83 10.82
C PHE A 29 8.24 -9.85 9.90
N LEU A 30 7.75 -9.43 8.74
CA LEU A 30 7.18 -10.32 7.74
C LEU A 30 8.22 -11.26 7.14
N THR A 31 9.46 -10.79 6.95
CA THR A 31 10.58 -11.63 6.45
C THR A 31 11.02 -12.67 7.49
N LEU A 32 10.97 -12.32 8.77
CA LEU A 32 11.37 -13.22 9.85
C LEU A 32 10.28 -14.22 10.22
N LEU A 33 9.03 -13.92 9.96
CA LEU A 33 7.89 -14.75 10.36
C LEU A 33 7.95 -16.19 9.79
N PRO A 34 8.24 -16.44 8.49
CA PRO A 34 8.37 -17.79 7.95
C PRO A 34 9.50 -18.59 8.61
N LEU A 35 10.55 -17.92 9.08
CA LEU A 35 11.67 -18.56 9.76
C LEU A 35 11.33 -18.96 11.20
N SER A 36 10.33 -18.32 11.80
CA SER A 36 9.89 -18.58 13.17
C SER A 36 8.81 -19.67 13.28
N VAL A 37 8.29 -20.18 12.17
CA VAL A 37 7.21 -21.22 12.14
C VAL A 37 7.60 -22.48 12.89
N THR A 38 8.89 -22.85 12.88
CA THR A 38 9.39 -24.04 13.62
C THR A 38 9.51 -23.82 15.12
N LEU A 39 9.49 -22.55 15.58
CA LEU A 39 9.71 -22.18 16.99
C LEU A 39 8.41 -21.81 17.71
N LEU A 40 7.37 -21.45 16.98
CA LEU A 40 6.11 -20.93 17.53
C LEU A 40 4.92 -21.83 17.18
N PRO A 41 3.92 -21.92 18.08
CA PRO A 41 2.65 -22.59 17.77
C PRO A 41 1.99 -21.96 16.54
N GLN A 42 1.35 -22.77 15.70
CA GLN A 42 0.69 -22.34 14.46
C GLN A 42 -0.33 -21.21 14.69
N SER A 43 -1.11 -21.27 15.77
CA SER A 43 -2.06 -20.22 16.13
C SER A 43 -1.39 -18.86 16.38
N THR A 44 -0.21 -18.86 17.01
CA THR A 44 0.57 -17.66 17.28
C THR A 44 1.13 -17.08 15.98
N VAL A 45 1.63 -17.92 15.07
CA VAL A 45 2.13 -17.48 13.76
C VAL A 45 1.02 -16.82 12.94
N ILE A 46 -0.18 -17.42 12.91
CA ILE A 46 -1.34 -16.84 12.22
C ILE A 46 -1.74 -15.48 12.84
N ALA A 47 -1.82 -15.42 14.17
CA ALA A 47 -2.16 -14.18 14.86
C ALA A 47 -1.13 -13.06 14.58
N LEU A 48 0.17 -13.39 14.60
CA LEU A 48 1.24 -12.44 14.25
C LEU A 48 1.15 -12.00 12.79
N LEU A 49 0.91 -12.93 11.86
CA LEU A 49 0.72 -12.61 10.44
C LEU A 49 -0.41 -11.60 10.26
N VAL A 50 -1.58 -11.86 10.85
CA VAL A 50 -2.73 -10.95 10.77
C VAL A 50 -2.40 -9.59 11.39
N ALA A 51 -1.77 -9.57 12.57
CA ALA A 51 -1.39 -8.32 13.22
C ALA A 51 -0.41 -7.49 12.38
N ILE A 52 0.62 -8.12 11.79
CA ILE A 52 1.59 -7.47 10.91
C ILE A 52 0.90 -6.94 9.64
N MET A 53 -0.02 -7.71 9.04
CA MET A 53 -0.78 -7.29 7.86
C MET A 53 -1.69 -6.11 8.15
N VAL A 54 -2.37 -6.09 9.28
CA VAL A 54 -3.19 -4.96 9.73
C VAL A 54 -2.32 -3.72 9.95
N ALA A 55 -1.18 -3.85 10.61
CA ALA A 55 -0.23 -2.76 10.80
C ALA A 55 0.29 -2.21 9.46
N PHE A 56 0.72 -3.10 8.55
CA PHE A 56 1.23 -2.75 7.23
C PHE A 56 0.22 -2.00 6.38
N THR A 57 -1.04 -2.47 6.35
CA THR A 57 -2.11 -1.81 5.58
C THR A 57 -2.55 -0.49 6.20
N SER A 58 -2.59 -0.39 7.53
CA SER A 58 -2.91 0.85 8.24
C SER A 58 -1.84 1.93 7.99
N LEU A 59 -0.56 1.57 8.08
CA LEU A 59 0.55 2.48 7.78
C LEU A 59 0.56 2.93 6.31
N ARG A 60 0.20 2.04 5.38
CA ARG A 60 -0.01 2.40 3.97
C ARG A 60 -1.10 3.45 3.81
N GLY A 61 -2.22 3.29 4.51
CA GLY A 61 -3.32 4.26 4.48
C GLY A 61 -2.87 5.65 4.94
N ILE A 62 -2.11 5.74 6.02
CA ILE A 62 -1.55 7.00 6.53
C ILE A 62 -0.63 7.66 5.51
N ALA A 63 0.30 6.91 4.92
CA ALA A 63 1.22 7.43 3.93
C ALA A 63 0.50 7.92 2.65
N THR A 64 -0.53 7.22 2.21
CA THR A 64 -1.30 7.56 1.00
C THR A 64 -2.04 8.89 1.14
N VAL A 65 -2.51 9.25 2.34
CA VAL A 65 -3.17 10.55 2.59
C VAL A 65 -2.23 11.73 2.32
N ALA A 66 -0.94 11.60 2.62
CA ALA A 66 0.05 12.66 2.41
C ALA A 66 0.59 12.71 0.97
N TRP A 67 0.48 11.62 0.21
CA TRP A 67 1.07 11.49 -1.13
C TRP A 67 0.50 12.47 -2.14
N MET A 68 -0.83 12.49 -2.31
CA MET A 68 -1.50 13.33 -3.32
C MET A 68 -1.30 14.83 -3.09
N PRO A 69 -1.52 15.38 -1.89
CA PRO A 69 -1.23 16.79 -1.61
C PRO A 69 0.23 17.16 -1.91
N TRP A 70 1.17 16.28 -1.55
CA TRP A 70 2.59 16.51 -1.75
C TRP A 70 2.97 16.52 -3.23
N VAL A 71 2.51 15.54 -4.02
CA VAL A 71 2.74 15.49 -5.48
C VAL A 71 2.13 16.71 -6.16
N THR A 72 0.92 17.10 -5.79
CA THR A 72 0.25 18.27 -6.38
C THR A 72 0.92 19.59 -6.01
N ALA A 73 1.65 19.65 -4.91
CA ALA A 73 2.44 20.81 -4.55
C ALA A 73 3.72 20.96 -5.38
N ILE A 74 4.33 19.84 -5.80
CA ILE A 74 5.60 19.83 -6.54
C ILE A 74 5.36 19.89 -8.06
N VAL A 75 4.35 19.17 -8.57
CA VAL A 75 4.11 19.05 -10.01
C VAL A 75 3.24 20.19 -10.54
N PRO A 76 3.68 20.96 -11.53
CA PRO A 76 2.89 22.00 -12.18
C PRO A 76 1.55 21.49 -12.72
N ARG A 77 0.50 22.31 -12.63
CA ARG A 77 -0.88 21.90 -12.98
C ARG A 77 -0.99 21.29 -14.38
N GLY A 78 -0.31 21.86 -15.38
CA GLY A 78 -0.36 21.38 -16.76
C GLY A 78 0.30 20.01 -16.99
N LEU A 79 1.20 19.58 -16.10
CA LEU A 79 1.94 18.31 -16.22
C LEU A 79 1.42 17.21 -15.30
N ARG A 80 0.48 17.51 -14.39
CA ARG A 80 -0.01 16.53 -13.40
C ARG A 80 -0.60 15.28 -14.02
N GLY A 81 -1.41 15.45 -15.07
CA GLY A 81 -2.03 14.31 -15.77
C GLY A 81 -0.99 13.38 -16.39
N ALA A 82 -0.01 13.96 -17.10
CA ALA A 82 1.07 13.17 -17.70
C ALA A 82 1.96 12.50 -16.66
N TYR A 83 2.26 13.18 -15.55
CA TYR A 83 3.03 12.61 -14.44
C TYR A 83 2.29 11.43 -13.80
N LEU A 84 1.03 11.61 -13.41
CA LEU A 84 0.23 10.56 -12.76
C LEU A 84 0.00 9.36 -13.68
N SER A 85 -0.19 9.59 -14.97
CA SER A 85 -0.31 8.51 -15.96
C SER A 85 0.97 7.69 -16.04
N ARG A 86 2.14 8.33 -16.16
CA ARG A 86 3.44 7.64 -16.18
C ARG A 86 3.71 6.90 -14.87
N ASP A 87 3.45 7.53 -13.73
CA ASP A 87 3.57 6.91 -12.41
C ASP A 87 2.75 5.61 -12.33
N ARG A 88 1.50 5.63 -12.76
CA ARG A 88 0.63 4.44 -12.83
C ARG A 88 1.17 3.37 -13.75
N THR A 89 1.69 3.74 -14.91
CA THR A 89 2.30 2.79 -15.85
C THR A 89 3.51 2.11 -15.23
N TYR A 90 4.42 2.87 -14.62
CA TYR A 90 5.60 2.30 -13.95
C TYR A 90 5.22 1.40 -12.77
N ILE A 91 4.24 1.79 -11.97
CA ILE A 91 3.72 0.95 -10.87
C ILE A 91 3.16 -0.35 -11.42
N SER A 92 2.37 -0.32 -12.51
CA SER A 92 1.79 -1.52 -13.10
C SER A 92 2.86 -2.46 -13.66
N VAL A 93 3.84 -1.93 -14.40
CA VAL A 93 4.96 -2.73 -14.94
C VAL A 93 5.78 -3.35 -13.81
N ALA A 94 6.11 -2.55 -12.78
CA ALA A 94 6.85 -3.06 -11.62
C ALA A 94 6.06 -4.12 -10.84
N SER A 95 4.73 -3.98 -10.75
CA SER A 95 3.87 -4.96 -10.08
C SER A 95 3.85 -6.29 -10.84
N VAL A 96 3.73 -6.26 -12.17
CA VAL A 96 3.79 -7.47 -13.01
C VAL A 96 5.16 -8.14 -12.88
N ALA A 97 6.24 -7.37 -12.95
CA ALA A 97 7.59 -7.91 -12.79
C ALA A 97 7.80 -8.52 -11.38
N ALA A 98 7.29 -7.89 -10.34
CA ALA A 98 7.38 -8.40 -8.97
C ALA A 98 6.56 -9.69 -8.79
N LEU A 99 5.36 -9.77 -9.38
CA LEU A 99 4.55 -10.99 -9.37
C LEU A 99 5.25 -12.13 -10.10
N ALA A 100 5.78 -11.87 -11.31
CA ALA A 100 6.53 -12.84 -12.09
C ALA A 100 7.73 -13.37 -11.31
N LEU A 101 8.53 -12.49 -10.70
CA LEU A 101 9.68 -12.88 -9.88
C LEU A 101 9.26 -13.71 -8.66
N SER A 102 8.17 -13.30 -7.99
CA SER A 102 7.65 -14.05 -6.84
C SER A 102 7.13 -15.43 -7.25
N GLY A 103 6.41 -15.53 -8.37
CA GLY A 103 5.94 -16.79 -8.92
C GLY A 103 7.12 -17.72 -9.25
N PHE A 104 8.17 -17.21 -9.88
CA PHE A 104 9.38 -17.97 -10.19
C PHE A 104 10.06 -18.51 -8.93
N ILE A 105 10.20 -17.69 -7.87
CA ILE A 105 10.81 -18.10 -6.61
C ILE A 105 9.96 -19.16 -5.88
N LEU A 106 8.64 -19.08 -6.00
CA LEU A 106 7.71 -19.99 -5.32
C LEU A 106 7.41 -21.27 -6.12
N THR A 107 7.98 -21.43 -7.33
CA THR A 107 7.73 -22.62 -8.17
C THR A 107 8.23 -23.93 -7.55
N ASP A 108 9.26 -23.88 -6.70
CA ASP A 108 9.87 -25.07 -6.08
C ASP A 108 9.12 -25.65 -4.88
N GLY A 109 7.83 -25.33 -4.71
CA GLY A 109 6.95 -25.94 -3.71
C GLY A 109 7.03 -25.33 -2.32
N ASP A 110 6.44 -26.01 -1.32
CA ASP A 110 6.19 -25.58 0.08
C ASP A 110 7.44 -25.17 0.91
N ASN A 111 8.36 -24.45 0.31
CA ASN A 111 9.56 -24.03 1.00
C ASN A 111 9.34 -22.70 1.73
N MET A 112 9.17 -22.75 3.07
CA MET A 112 9.06 -21.56 3.93
C MET A 112 10.19 -20.54 3.70
N ARG A 113 11.37 -21.01 3.27
CA ARG A 113 12.50 -20.13 2.91
C ARG A 113 12.22 -19.29 1.66
N ALA A 114 11.48 -19.82 0.70
CA ALA A 114 11.10 -19.08 -0.51
C ALA A 114 10.21 -17.88 -0.16
N PHE A 115 9.26 -18.02 0.76
CA PHE A 115 8.46 -16.90 1.27
C PHE A 115 9.33 -15.86 1.97
N ALA A 116 10.30 -16.28 2.79
CA ALA A 116 11.23 -15.35 3.44
C ALA A 116 12.06 -14.57 2.42
N VAL A 117 12.48 -15.21 1.32
CA VAL A 117 13.20 -14.54 0.21
C VAL A 117 12.32 -13.49 -0.47
N VAL A 118 11.05 -13.82 -0.80
CA VAL A 118 10.12 -12.88 -1.43
C VAL A 118 9.86 -11.67 -0.54
N PHE A 119 9.63 -11.88 0.76
CA PHE A 119 9.45 -10.79 1.72
C PHE A 119 10.75 -9.99 1.91
N GLY A 120 11.91 -10.63 1.91
CA GLY A 120 13.22 -9.99 1.96
C GLY A 120 13.47 -9.09 0.75
N LEU A 121 13.13 -9.55 -0.46
CA LEU A 121 13.19 -8.72 -1.68
C LEU A 121 12.25 -7.51 -1.58
N SER A 122 11.05 -7.71 -1.05
CA SER A 122 10.10 -6.62 -0.81
C SER A 122 10.65 -5.59 0.19
N PHE A 123 11.35 -6.05 1.24
CA PHE A 123 12.03 -5.18 2.20
C PHE A 123 13.13 -4.37 1.52
N VAL A 124 14.01 -5.01 0.73
CA VAL A 124 15.08 -4.32 -0.01
C VAL A 124 14.51 -3.29 -0.96
N GLY A 125 13.46 -3.63 -1.74
CA GLY A 125 12.74 -2.70 -2.60
C GLY A 125 12.14 -1.52 -1.82
N GLY A 126 11.59 -1.78 -0.64
CA GLY A 126 11.09 -0.76 0.28
C GLY A 126 12.17 0.21 0.76
N VAL A 127 13.36 -0.29 1.11
CA VAL A 127 14.51 0.53 1.51
C VAL A 127 15.01 1.40 0.34
N ILE A 128 15.13 0.83 -0.85
CA ILE A 128 15.50 1.57 -2.07
C ILE A 128 14.48 2.68 -2.34
N SER A 129 13.18 2.37 -2.27
CA SER A 129 12.10 3.35 -2.42
C SER A 129 12.22 4.48 -1.41
N LEU A 130 12.50 4.17 -0.13
CA LEU A 130 12.68 5.15 0.92
C LEU A 130 13.88 6.08 0.67
N PHE A 131 14.97 5.52 0.14
CA PHE A 131 16.14 6.30 -0.23
C PHE A 131 15.84 7.35 -1.32
N PHE A 132 15.11 6.96 -2.36
CA PHE A 132 14.69 7.90 -3.40
C PHE A 132 13.66 8.90 -2.86
N LEU A 133 12.73 8.47 -2.04
CA LEU A 133 11.72 9.34 -1.42
C LEU A 133 12.35 10.45 -0.55
N LYS A 134 13.41 10.12 0.19
CA LYS A 134 14.18 11.12 0.99
C LYS A 134 14.87 12.18 0.13
N ARG A 135 15.20 11.86 -1.12
CA ARG A 135 15.86 12.80 -2.06
C ARG A 135 14.88 13.74 -2.76
N MET A 136 13.59 13.51 -2.66
CA MET A 136 12.61 14.39 -3.27
C MET A 136 12.55 15.75 -2.56
N PRO A 137 12.42 16.84 -3.33
CA PRO A 137 12.42 18.20 -2.80
C PRO A 137 11.22 18.45 -1.88
N GLU A 138 11.39 19.37 -0.94
CA GLU A 138 10.27 19.89 -0.16
C GLU A 138 9.43 20.83 -1.02
N PRO A 139 8.10 20.85 -0.85
CA PRO A 139 7.27 21.84 -1.51
C PRO A 139 7.74 23.23 -1.10
N PRO A 140 7.70 24.24 -2.01
CA PRO A 140 7.96 25.62 -1.66
C PRO A 140 7.08 26.07 -0.48
N ALA A 141 7.65 26.80 0.47
CA ALA A 141 6.93 27.27 1.67
C ALA A 141 5.70 28.14 1.33
N ASP A 142 5.75 28.82 0.17
CA ASP A 142 4.69 29.69 -0.33
C ASP A 142 3.60 28.93 -1.11
N THR A 143 3.66 27.60 -1.18
CA THR A 143 2.59 26.84 -1.82
C THR A 143 1.36 26.93 -0.91
N PRO A 144 0.29 27.65 -1.32
CA PRO A 144 -0.90 27.79 -0.48
C PRO A 144 -1.38 26.38 -0.15
N ALA A 145 -1.62 26.12 1.13
CA ALA A 145 -2.21 24.87 1.59
C ALA A 145 -3.44 24.62 0.72
N ILE A 146 -3.38 23.55 -0.11
CA ILE A 146 -4.37 23.27 -1.16
C ILE A 146 -5.74 22.95 -0.56
N LEU A 147 -5.77 22.76 0.74
CA LEU A 147 -7.01 22.64 1.47
C LEU A 147 -7.36 24.02 2.05
N PRO A 148 -8.50 24.63 1.61
CA PRO A 148 -9.02 25.77 2.33
C PRO A 148 -9.17 25.38 3.80
N HIS A 149 -8.88 26.29 4.71
CA HIS A 149 -9.04 26.15 6.17
C HIS A 149 -10.50 25.96 6.59
N SER A 150 -11.30 25.39 5.71
CA SER A 150 -12.64 24.93 6.05
C SER A 150 -12.48 23.78 7.03
N ARG A 151 -12.69 24.07 8.30
CA ARG A 151 -13.11 23.07 9.28
C ARG A 151 -14.45 22.48 8.86
N SER A 152 -14.49 21.94 7.63
CA SER A 152 -15.64 21.16 7.18
C SER A 152 -15.78 20.02 8.16
N ARG A 153 -16.76 20.15 9.04
CA ARG A 153 -17.09 19.09 9.98
C ARG A 153 -17.47 17.89 9.12
N TRP A 154 -16.97 16.73 9.46
CA TRP A 154 -17.35 15.46 8.83
C TRP A 154 -18.86 15.33 8.60
N ARG A 155 -19.64 15.89 9.53
CA ARG A 155 -21.09 15.96 9.45
C ARG A 155 -21.57 16.72 8.21
N ASP A 156 -20.91 17.79 7.83
CA ASP A 156 -21.29 18.62 6.67
C ASP A 156 -21.07 17.85 5.36
N LEU A 157 -19.97 17.05 5.27
CA LEU A 157 -19.72 16.17 4.13
C LEU A 157 -20.73 15.02 4.03
N LEU A 158 -21.14 14.46 5.17
CA LEU A 158 -22.15 13.40 5.19
C LEU A 158 -23.57 13.90 4.90
N HIS A 159 -23.81 15.21 4.98
CA HIS A 159 -25.08 15.82 4.56
C HIS A 159 -25.12 16.18 3.09
N ASP A 160 -23.95 16.20 2.39
CA ASP A 160 -23.90 16.37 0.95
C ASP A 160 -24.28 15.05 0.25
N GLY A 161 -25.50 15.02 -0.28
CA GLY A 161 -26.02 13.81 -0.97
C GLY A 161 -25.21 13.39 -2.18
N ALA A 162 -24.51 14.30 -2.88
CA ALA A 162 -23.65 13.97 -4.00
C ALA A 162 -22.40 13.25 -3.51
N PHE A 163 -21.79 13.73 -2.43
CA PHE A 163 -20.62 13.11 -1.81
C PHE A 163 -20.95 11.71 -1.26
N VAL A 164 -22.08 11.54 -0.57
CA VAL A 164 -22.50 10.24 -0.03
C VAL A 164 -22.75 9.22 -1.13
N ARG A 165 -23.38 9.60 -2.24
CA ARG A 165 -23.57 8.71 -3.40
C ARG A 165 -22.24 8.26 -4.00
N LEU A 166 -21.29 9.18 -4.17
CA LEU A 166 -19.95 8.86 -4.66
C LEU A 166 -19.22 7.89 -3.71
N LEU A 167 -19.35 8.10 -2.40
CA LEU A 167 -18.73 7.26 -1.38
C LEU A 167 -19.32 5.84 -1.39
N ILE A 168 -20.64 5.71 -1.46
CA ILE A 168 -21.33 4.42 -1.57
C ILE A 168 -20.92 3.71 -2.87
N PHE A 169 -20.95 4.42 -4.00
CA PHE A 169 -20.52 3.86 -5.29
C PHE A 169 -19.09 3.33 -5.21
N SER A 170 -18.15 4.12 -4.70
CA SER A 170 -16.76 3.71 -4.56
C SER A 170 -16.60 2.50 -3.63
N ALA A 171 -17.36 2.45 -2.53
CA ALA A 171 -17.34 1.33 -1.59
C ALA A 171 -17.87 0.04 -2.24
N VAL A 172 -18.98 0.11 -2.98
CA VAL A 172 -19.55 -1.04 -3.69
C VAL A 172 -18.59 -1.56 -4.76
N VAL A 173 -18.01 -0.67 -5.57
CA VAL A 173 -17.02 -1.06 -6.58
C VAL A 173 -15.82 -1.75 -5.95
N GLN A 174 -15.29 -1.20 -4.86
CA GLN A 174 -14.16 -1.81 -4.16
C GLN A 174 -14.50 -3.18 -3.55
N LEU A 175 -15.69 -3.33 -2.97
CA LEU A 175 -16.15 -4.63 -2.48
C LEU A 175 -16.25 -5.66 -3.61
N CYS A 176 -16.84 -5.30 -4.74
CA CYS A 176 -16.93 -6.19 -5.91
C CYS A 176 -15.56 -6.62 -6.41
N VAL A 177 -14.63 -5.66 -6.59
CA VAL A 177 -13.27 -5.95 -7.09
C VAL A 177 -12.49 -6.85 -6.12
N LEU A 178 -12.51 -6.52 -4.82
CA LEU A 178 -11.80 -7.31 -3.81
C LEU A 178 -12.39 -8.71 -3.66
N SER A 179 -13.72 -8.84 -3.62
CA SER A 179 -14.38 -10.14 -3.55
C SER A 179 -14.04 -11.00 -4.75
N THR A 180 -14.16 -10.45 -5.97
CA THR A 180 -13.84 -11.19 -7.20
C THR A 180 -12.40 -11.69 -7.18
N ALA A 181 -11.43 -10.83 -6.85
CA ALA A 181 -10.02 -11.23 -6.80
C ALA A 181 -9.77 -12.37 -5.80
N THR A 182 -10.37 -12.29 -4.61
CA THR A 182 -10.23 -13.31 -3.57
C THR A 182 -10.85 -14.64 -4.00
N PHE A 183 -12.10 -14.62 -4.50
CA PHE A 183 -12.80 -15.84 -4.90
C PHE A 183 -12.17 -16.51 -6.12
N VAL A 184 -11.70 -15.73 -7.12
CA VAL A 184 -10.98 -16.29 -8.26
C VAL A 184 -9.72 -17.03 -7.81
N THR A 185 -8.95 -16.48 -6.88
CA THR A 185 -7.74 -17.15 -6.36
C THR A 185 -8.07 -18.48 -5.68
N VAL A 186 -9.11 -18.50 -4.83
CA VAL A 186 -9.56 -19.72 -4.15
C VAL A 186 -10.09 -20.75 -5.15
N PHE A 187 -10.93 -20.32 -6.09
CA PHE A 187 -11.49 -21.19 -7.13
C PHE A 187 -10.41 -21.86 -7.98
N VAL A 188 -9.42 -21.07 -8.43
CA VAL A 188 -8.32 -21.59 -9.27
C VAL A 188 -7.46 -22.59 -8.48
N ARG A 189 -7.27 -22.37 -7.18
CA ARG A 189 -6.52 -23.28 -6.31
C ARG A 189 -7.26 -24.58 -6.03
N GLU A 190 -8.53 -24.48 -5.64
CA GLU A 190 -9.31 -25.63 -5.15
C GLU A 190 -9.96 -26.45 -6.26
N GLU A 191 -10.53 -25.79 -7.28
CA GLU A 191 -11.27 -26.47 -8.35
C GLU A 191 -10.41 -26.80 -9.57
N VAL A 192 -9.48 -25.90 -9.93
CA VAL A 192 -8.60 -26.10 -11.09
C VAL A 192 -7.32 -26.84 -10.73
N GLY A 193 -6.94 -26.85 -9.44
CA GLY A 193 -5.77 -27.58 -8.93
C GLY A 193 -4.44 -27.04 -9.43
N LEU A 194 -4.37 -25.74 -9.80
CA LEU A 194 -3.13 -25.14 -10.26
C LEU A 194 -2.19 -24.87 -9.07
N PRO A 195 -0.89 -25.11 -9.24
CA PRO A 195 0.10 -24.79 -8.21
C PRO A 195 0.17 -23.27 -7.96
N ASP A 196 0.48 -22.91 -6.71
CA ASP A 196 0.49 -21.51 -6.24
C ASP A 196 1.37 -20.59 -7.12
N GLY A 197 2.45 -21.12 -7.70
CA GLY A 197 3.30 -20.37 -8.63
C GLY A 197 2.59 -19.96 -9.92
N VAL A 198 1.61 -20.72 -10.40
CA VAL A 198 0.84 -20.44 -11.63
C VAL A 198 -0.32 -19.49 -11.34
N ILE A 199 -0.89 -19.54 -10.14
CA ILE A 199 -2.00 -18.66 -9.73
C ILE A 199 -1.58 -17.19 -9.64
N LEU A 200 -0.29 -16.93 -9.46
CA LEU A 200 0.27 -15.58 -9.40
C LEU A 200 0.51 -14.94 -10.77
N TRP A 201 0.37 -15.68 -11.89
CA TRP A 201 0.49 -15.19 -13.26
C TRP A 201 -0.87 -14.75 -13.81
#